data_05a35ad81238d8a8cc4fd77ecbd53d08
#
_entry.id   05a35ad81238d8a8cc4fd77ecbd53d08
#
_cell.length_a   1.000
_cell.length_b   1.000
_cell.length_c   1.000
_cell.angle_alpha   90.00
_cell.angle_beta   90.00
_cell.angle_gamma   90.00
#
_symmetry.space_group_name_H-M   'P 1'
#
loop_
_entity.id
_entity.type
_entity.pdbx_description
1 polymer ?
#
loop_
_entity_poly.entity_id
_entity_poly.type
_entity_poly.pdbx_seq_one_letter_code
_entity_poly.pdbx_strand_id
1 'polypeptide(L)'
;NKMDISLLLSKVYSAVLKRTYKKQKTYQNWLNKGYINTPLVSFIIQSHNKSIQVLHIVAKLRTVPNAEIIVIDDGSKLIHLRRLSHSLNRGNEFILRSNDLYENVMYNKALKFANGKYCVLMQDDDDFDTLRWVDDAINLFQKFPNMVILGGCGGYTIDFDDKERIANVHLDEQCTNFKFVHCVDRAPMWINKNLFMEKLHHIDYSFAPFMGDDQELCLRSWLNGLLVGWYNCPFKSLSAGGMRIWNGSFANEQSLKNAKKIYQMYALKKNQIYDLVSDANK
;
A
#
# COMPACT_ATOMS: atom_id res chain seq x y z
N ASN A 1 1.90 -21.64 -47.96
CA ASN A 1 2.51 -21.21 -46.72
C ASN A 1 2.38 -19.68 -46.57
N LYS A 2 1.31 -19.19 -45.96
CA LYS A 2 1.28 -17.79 -45.52
C LYS A 2 2.30 -17.63 -44.39
N MET A 3 3.42 -17.00 -44.67
CA MET A 3 4.40 -16.64 -43.67
C MET A 3 3.71 -15.70 -42.66
N ASP A 4 3.72 -16.06 -41.39
CA ASP A 4 3.12 -15.24 -40.32
C ASP A 4 3.94 -13.95 -40.18
N ILE A 5 3.37 -12.86 -40.68
CA ILE A 5 3.98 -11.53 -40.68
C ILE A 5 4.34 -11.10 -39.26
N SER A 6 3.54 -11.49 -38.26
CA SER A 6 3.80 -11.17 -36.85
C SER A 6 5.08 -11.84 -36.34
N LEU A 7 5.31 -13.07 -36.73
CA LEU A 7 6.53 -13.83 -36.43
C LEU A 7 7.77 -13.23 -37.11
N LEU A 8 7.64 -12.79 -38.36
CA LEU A 8 8.73 -12.13 -39.09
C LEU A 8 9.09 -10.79 -38.42
N LEU A 9 8.10 -9.95 -38.07
CA LEU A 9 8.29 -8.68 -37.35
C LEU A 9 8.95 -8.92 -36.00
N SER A 10 8.52 -9.95 -35.26
CA SER A 10 9.13 -10.31 -33.97
C SER A 10 10.61 -10.68 -34.12
N LYS A 11 10.99 -11.44 -35.18
CA LYS A 11 12.40 -11.78 -35.46
C LYS A 11 13.24 -10.54 -35.77
N VAL A 12 12.73 -9.64 -36.62
CA VAL A 12 13.43 -8.40 -36.98
C VAL A 12 13.58 -7.52 -35.73
N TYR A 13 12.52 -7.36 -34.96
CA TYR A 13 12.56 -6.59 -33.71
C TYR A 13 13.56 -7.17 -32.70
N SER A 14 13.57 -8.50 -32.54
CA SER A 14 14.54 -9.21 -31.68
C SER A 14 15.99 -8.99 -32.12
N ALA A 15 16.25 -8.97 -33.44
CA ALA A 15 17.60 -8.72 -33.98
C ALA A 15 18.06 -7.27 -33.70
N VAL A 16 17.15 -6.28 -33.82
CA VAL A 16 17.43 -4.88 -33.50
C VAL A 16 17.70 -4.73 -32.00
N LEU A 17 16.87 -5.33 -31.17
CA LEU A 17 17.06 -5.33 -29.70
C LEU A 17 18.39 -5.94 -29.29
N LYS A 18 18.80 -7.08 -29.88
CA LYS A 18 20.09 -7.71 -29.58
C LYS A 18 21.27 -6.77 -29.86
N ARG A 19 21.21 -5.99 -30.95
CA ARG A 19 22.25 -4.99 -31.26
C ARG A 19 22.29 -3.86 -30.24
N THR A 20 21.14 -3.40 -29.77
CA THR A 20 21.02 -2.35 -28.76
C THR A 20 21.48 -2.86 -27.40
N TYR A 21 21.13 -4.08 -27.02
CA TYR A 21 21.56 -4.70 -25.77
C TYR A 21 23.08 -4.90 -25.66
N LYS A 22 23.76 -5.27 -26.74
CA LYS A 22 25.21 -5.44 -26.72
C LYS A 22 25.99 -4.16 -26.38
N LYS A 23 25.39 -2.99 -26.64
CA LYS A 23 26.03 -1.69 -26.36
C LYS A 23 25.79 -1.17 -24.91
N GLN A 24 24.80 -1.69 -24.19
CA GLN A 24 24.31 -1.04 -22.95
C GLN A 24 24.59 -1.79 -21.65
N LYS A 25 25.02 -3.06 -21.66
CA LYS A 25 25.10 -3.83 -20.42
C LYS A 25 26.50 -4.36 -20.15
N THR A 26 27.28 -3.56 -19.47
CA THR A 26 28.43 -4.07 -18.71
C THR A 26 27.96 -4.51 -17.32
N TYR A 27 28.64 -5.46 -16.71
CA TYR A 27 28.44 -5.84 -15.31
C TYR A 27 28.54 -4.63 -14.37
N GLN A 28 29.42 -3.69 -14.67
CA GLN A 28 29.56 -2.44 -13.92
C GLN A 28 28.29 -1.59 -13.94
N ASN A 29 27.60 -1.50 -15.08
CA ASN A 29 26.34 -0.76 -15.16
C ASN A 29 25.23 -1.42 -14.31
N TRP A 30 25.27 -2.74 -14.16
CA TRP A 30 24.36 -3.45 -13.27
C TRP A 30 24.69 -3.16 -11.79
N LEU A 31 25.96 -3.23 -11.40
CA LEU A 31 26.41 -2.89 -10.05
C LEU A 31 26.03 -1.46 -9.66
N ASN A 32 26.19 -0.52 -10.59
CA ASN A 32 25.86 0.89 -10.36
C ASN A 32 24.36 1.16 -10.11
N LYS A 33 23.49 0.20 -10.37
CA LYS A 33 22.06 0.32 -10.02
C LYS A 33 21.81 0.27 -8.52
N GLY A 34 22.72 -0.29 -7.73
CA GLY A 34 22.61 -0.33 -6.28
C GLY A 34 21.52 -1.25 -5.77
N TYR A 35 21.38 -2.47 -6.34
CA TYR A 35 20.40 -3.44 -5.87
C TYR A 35 20.69 -3.88 -4.44
N ILE A 36 19.64 -3.89 -3.60
CA ILE A 36 19.66 -4.36 -2.20
C ILE A 36 18.75 -5.57 -2.08
N ASN A 37 19.31 -6.69 -1.66
CA ASN A 37 18.57 -7.95 -1.57
C ASN A 37 17.57 -8.01 -0.40
N THR A 38 17.91 -7.38 0.71
CA THR A 38 17.11 -7.39 1.94
C THR A 38 16.85 -5.96 2.42
N PRO A 39 15.95 -5.21 1.76
CA PRO A 39 15.61 -3.88 2.22
C PRO A 39 14.90 -3.91 3.58
N LEU A 40 15.06 -2.85 4.36
CA LEU A 40 14.33 -2.71 5.61
C LEU A 40 12.86 -2.32 5.34
N VAL A 41 12.64 -1.42 4.39
CA VAL A 41 11.33 -0.86 4.06
C VAL A 41 11.02 -1.04 2.58
N SER A 42 9.79 -1.47 2.26
CA SER A 42 9.21 -1.45 0.92
C SER A 42 8.09 -0.42 0.86
N PHE A 43 8.32 0.69 0.15
CA PHE A 43 7.28 1.67 -0.13
C PHE A 43 6.46 1.22 -1.34
N ILE A 44 5.17 0.98 -1.16
CA ILE A 44 4.24 0.50 -2.18
C ILE A 44 3.27 1.63 -2.50
N ILE A 45 3.42 2.24 -3.67
CA ILE A 45 2.65 3.42 -4.08
C ILE A 45 1.68 3.02 -5.19
N GLN A 46 0.38 3.12 -4.93
CA GLN A 46 -0.63 2.92 -5.97
C GLN A 46 -0.72 4.15 -6.87
N SER A 47 -0.85 3.94 -8.16
CA SER A 47 -0.92 5.01 -9.16
C SER A 47 -1.95 4.72 -10.25
N HIS A 48 -2.77 5.74 -10.56
CA HIS A 48 -3.62 5.74 -11.74
C HIS A 48 -3.65 7.12 -12.39
N ASN A 49 -2.94 7.28 -13.52
CA ASN A 49 -2.82 8.53 -14.27
C ASN A 49 -2.17 9.72 -13.52
N LYS A 50 -1.37 9.46 -12.47
CA LYS A 50 -0.74 10.48 -11.62
C LYS A 50 0.79 10.38 -11.57
N SER A 51 1.44 9.99 -12.67
CA SER A 51 2.90 9.76 -12.69
C SER A 51 3.75 10.93 -12.22
N ILE A 52 3.31 12.18 -12.37
CA ILE A 52 4.07 13.36 -11.91
C ILE A 52 4.10 13.39 -10.38
N GLN A 53 2.94 13.20 -9.75
CA GLN A 53 2.81 13.18 -8.29
C GLN A 53 3.59 12.01 -7.69
N VAL A 54 3.44 10.80 -8.27
CA VAL A 54 4.20 9.62 -7.86
C VAL A 54 5.70 9.87 -7.93
N LEU A 55 6.21 10.48 -8.98
CA LEU A 55 7.65 10.77 -9.11
C LEU A 55 8.13 11.83 -8.12
N HIS A 56 7.27 12.79 -7.73
CA HIS A 56 7.56 13.72 -6.64
C HIS A 56 7.73 12.98 -5.31
N ILE A 57 6.82 12.08 -4.98
CA ILE A 57 6.91 11.23 -3.77
C ILE A 57 8.18 10.34 -3.83
N VAL A 58 8.39 9.66 -4.95
CA VAL A 58 9.57 8.80 -5.17
C VAL A 58 10.87 9.57 -4.97
N ALA A 59 10.96 10.81 -5.45
CA ALA A 59 12.18 11.62 -5.29
C ALA A 59 12.55 11.83 -3.81
N LYS A 60 11.56 12.03 -2.94
CA LYS A 60 11.75 12.14 -1.49
C LYS A 60 12.14 10.79 -0.88
N LEU A 61 11.45 9.71 -1.21
CA LEU A 61 11.69 8.36 -0.66
C LEU A 61 13.05 7.78 -1.06
N ARG A 62 13.63 8.23 -2.16
CA ARG A 62 14.98 7.82 -2.62
C ARG A 62 16.09 8.13 -1.64
N THR A 63 15.84 9.00 -0.67
CA THR A 63 16.81 9.36 0.37
C THR A 63 16.73 8.45 1.60
N VAL A 64 15.70 7.60 1.69
CA VAL A 64 15.60 6.60 2.76
C VAL A 64 16.60 5.47 2.49
N PRO A 65 17.56 5.22 3.40
CA PRO A 65 18.54 4.16 3.22
C PRO A 65 17.88 2.78 3.31
N ASN A 66 18.45 1.81 2.64
CA ASN A 66 18.01 0.40 2.71
C ASN A 66 16.52 0.19 2.42
N ALA A 67 16.00 0.89 1.42
CA ALA A 67 14.61 0.83 1.00
C ALA A 67 14.46 0.37 -0.45
N GLU A 68 13.30 -0.22 -0.76
CA GLU A 68 12.83 -0.41 -2.12
C GLU A 68 11.53 0.37 -2.36
N ILE A 69 11.29 0.73 -3.61
CA ILE A 69 10.11 1.48 -4.04
C ILE A 69 9.38 0.66 -5.11
N ILE A 70 8.13 0.35 -4.86
CA ILE A 70 7.27 -0.43 -5.75
C ILE A 70 6.10 0.47 -6.15
N VAL A 71 6.04 0.87 -7.41
CA VAL A 71 4.90 1.61 -7.96
C VAL A 71 3.94 0.63 -8.60
N ILE A 72 2.70 0.61 -8.14
CA ILE A 72 1.61 -0.12 -8.77
C ILE A 72 0.95 0.80 -9.80
N ASP A 73 1.20 0.53 -11.08
CA ASP A 73 0.50 1.25 -12.17
C ASP A 73 -0.74 0.46 -12.59
N ASP A 74 -1.91 0.88 -12.11
CA ASP A 74 -3.15 0.16 -12.31
C ASP A 74 -4.01 0.81 -13.39
N GLY A 75 -3.72 0.47 -14.66
CA GLY A 75 -4.51 0.89 -15.81
C GLY A 75 -4.25 2.32 -16.30
N SER A 76 -3.10 2.93 -15.97
CA SER A 76 -2.77 4.27 -16.47
C SER A 76 -2.62 4.32 -17.99
N LYS A 77 -2.90 5.50 -18.57
CA LYS A 77 -2.61 5.81 -19.96
C LYS A 77 -1.10 5.67 -20.22
N LEU A 78 -0.77 5.30 -21.46
CA LEU A 78 0.60 4.98 -21.88
C LEU A 78 1.62 6.09 -21.57
N ILE A 79 1.21 7.35 -21.61
CA ILE A 79 2.09 8.50 -21.30
C ILE A 79 2.58 8.46 -19.85
N HIS A 80 1.72 8.07 -18.90
CA HIS A 80 2.09 7.95 -17.48
C HIS A 80 3.00 6.76 -17.26
N LEU A 81 2.67 5.60 -17.85
CA LEU A 81 3.51 4.41 -17.76
C LEU A 81 4.91 4.65 -18.34
N ARG A 82 5.02 5.29 -19.51
CA ARG A 82 6.32 5.64 -20.11
C ARG A 82 7.15 6.55 -19.21
N ARG A 83 6.51 7.56 -18.60
CA ARG A 83 7.19 8.47 -17.68
C ARG A 83 7.72 7.72 -16.45
N LEU A 84 6.91 6.87 -15.82
CA LEU A 84 7.34 6.03 -14.70
C LEU A 84 8.49 5.09 -15.10
N SER A 85 8.34 4.36 -16.20
CA SER A 85 9.35 3.39 -16.69
C SER A 85 10.69 4.05 -17.04
N HIS A 86 10.68 5.30 -17.51
CA HIS A 86 11.90 6.05 -17.79
C HIS A 86 12.59 6.56 -16.52
N SER A 87 11.80 6.93 -15.53
CA SER A 87 12.29 7.59 -14.31
C SER A 87 12.65 6.61 -13.19
N LEU A 88 11.98 5.46 -13.10
CA LEU A 88 12.25 4.40 -12.11
C LEU A 88 13.34 3.47 -12.67
N ASN A 89 14.60 3.82 -12.44
CA ASN A 89 15.75 3.16 -13.07
C ASN A 89 16.83 2.66 -12.10
N ARG A 90 16.64 2.84 -10.78
CA ARG A 90 17.53 2.34 -9.75
C ARG A 90 17.31 0.85 -9.48
N GLY A 91 18.24 0.21 -8.81
CA GLY A 91 18.20 -1.25 -8.57
C GLY A 91 17.03 -1.73 -7.71
N ASN A 92 16.51 -0.86 -6.85
CA ASN A 92 15.41 -1.17 -5.94
C ASN A 92 14.13 -0.38 -6.28
N GLU A 93 13.92 -0.06 -7.55
CA GLU A 93 12.72 0.60 -8.03
C GLU A 93 12.01 -0.29 -9.04
N PHE A 94 10.73 -0.58 -8.78
CA PHE A 94 9.94 -1.52 -9.58
C PHE A 94 8.60 -0.91 -9.97
N ILE A 95 8.08 -1.36 -11.12
CA ILE A 95 6.72 -1.06 -11.57
C ILE A 95 5.98 -2.39 -11.72
N LEU A 96 4.88 -2.54 -10.99
CA LEU A 96 3.92 -3.61 -11.16
C LEU A 96 2.71 -3.06 -11.90
N ARG A 97 2.45 -3.58 -13.10
CA ARG A 97 1.32 -3.11 -13.91
C ARG A 97 0.16 -4.08 -13.90
N SER A 98 -1.04 -3.52 -13.78
CA SER A 98 -2.31 -4.20 -14.01
C SER A 98 -3.26 -3.34 -14.85
N ASN A 99 -4.47 -3.84 -15.09
CA ASN A 99 -5.51 -3.14 -15.83
C ASN A 99 -6.78 -3.09 -14.97
N ASP A 100 -6.94 -2.02 -14.20
CA ASP A 100 -8.14 -1.73 -13.41
C ASP A 100 -8.53 -2.86 -12.42
N LEU A 101 -7.55 -3.39 -11.69
CA LEU A 101 -7.80 -4.37 -10.62
C LEU A 101 -8.06 -3.73 -9.27
N TYR A 102 -7.82 -2.43 -9.14
CA TYR A 102 -7.98 -1.63 -7.93
C TYR A 102 -7.10 -2.05 -6.75
N GLU A 103 -7.33 -1.41 -5.63
CA GLU A 103 -6.45 -1.42 -4.47
C GLU A 103 -6.31 -2.79 -3.81
N ASN A 104 -7.42 -3.44 -3.51
CA ASN A 104 -7.41 -4.70 -2.77
C ASN A 104 -6.53 -5.76 -3.42
N VAL A 105 -6.75 -6.02 -4.72
CA VAL A 105 -6.00 -7.05 -5.46
C VAL A 105 -4.54 -6.64 -5.62
N MET A 106 -4.29 -5.36 -5.94
CA MET A 106 -2.95 -4.91 -6.27
C MET A 106 -2.05 -4.80 -5.05
N TYR A 107 -2.55 -4.33 -3.91
CA TYR A 107 -1.76 -4.36 -2.67
C TYR A 107 -1.43 -5.78 -2.23
N ASN A 108 -2.36 -6.72 -2.37
CA ASN A 108 -2.07 -8.15 -2.11
C ASN A 108 -0.93 -8.69 -2.98
N LYS A 109 -0.89 -8.31 -4.26
CA LYS A 109 0.20 -8.72 -5.17
C LYS A 109 1.53 -8.05 -4.81
N ALA A 110 1.49 -6.75 -4.52
CA ALA A 110 2.67 -5.98 -4.16
C ALA A 110 3.27 -6.43 -2.82
N LEU A 111 2.45 -6.72 -1.80
CA LEU A 111 2.91 -7.26 -0.52
C LEU A 111 3.65 -8.60 -0.67
N LYS A 112 3.22 -9.45 -1.60
CA LYS A 112 3.92 -10.71 -1.91
C LYS A 112 5.24 -10.47 -2.65
N PHE A 113 5.27 -9.46 -3.52
CA PHE A 113 6.46 -9.09 -4.31
C PHE A 113 7.53 -8.39 -3.44
N ALA A 114 7.12 -7.54 -2.51
CA ALA A 114 8.00 -6.74 -1.66
C ALA A 114 8.99 -7.59 -0.86
N ASN A 115 10.22 -7.11 -0.67
CA ASN A 115 11.26 -7.79 0.11
C ASN A 115 11.54 -7.14 1.46
N GLY A 116 11.01 -5.94 1.73
CA GLY A 116 11.19 -5.23 2.99
C GLY A 116 10.61 -5.95 4.18
N LYS A 117 11.26 -5.81 5.32
CA LYS A 117 10.73 -6.26 6.61
C LYS A 117 9.42 -5.54 6.94
N TYR A 118 9.35 -4.27 6.63
CA TYR A 118 8.16 -3.42 6.75
C TYR A 118 7.69 -2.98 5.37
N CYS A 119 6.40 -3.08 5.09
CA CYS A 119 5.79 -2.56 3.88
C CYS A 119 4.94 -1.35 4.22
N VAL A 120 4.97 -0.34 3.36
CA VAL A 120 4.16 0.88 3.52
C VAL A 120 3.22 1.00 2.34
N LEU A 121 1.92 0.90 2.58
CA LEU A 121 0.91 1.14 1.55
C LEU A 121 0.62 2.63 1.48
N MET A 122 0.82 3.20 0.30
CA MET A 122 0.68 4.63 -0.01
C MET A 122 -0.18 4.85 -1.24
N GLN A 123 -0.78 6.03 -1.31
CA GLN A 123 -1.53 6.50 -2.47
C GLN A 123 -0.71 7.50 -3.29
N ASP A 124 -1.13 7.73 -4.53
CA ASP A 124 -0.42 8.61 -5.47
C ASP A 124 -0.58 10.12 -5.17
N ASP A 125 -1.32 10.47 -4.15
CA ASP A 125 -1.51 11.83 -3.65
C ASP A 125 -0.96 12.06 -2.23
N ASP A 126 -0.35 11.06 -1.61
CA ASP A 126 0.31 11.21 -0.33
C ASP A 126 1.56 12.09 -0.46
N ASP A 127 1.68 13.11 0.38
CA ASP A 127 2.88 13.94 0.47
C ASP A 127 3.28 14.20 1.93
N PHE A 128 4.55 14.52 2.12
CA PHE A 128 5.15 14.77 3.43
C PHE A 128 6.33 15.72 3.28
N ASP A 129 6.58 16.53 4.31
CA ASP A 129 7.68 17.52 4.29
C ASP A 129 9.02 16.90 4.73
N THR A 130 9.00 15.95 5.65
CA THR A 130 10.20 15.29 6.21
C THR A 130 10.03 13.77 6.21
N LEU A 131 11.12 13.05 6.40
CA LEU A 131 11.13 11.57 6.49
C LEU A 131 11.12 11.06 7.94
N ARG A 132 10.96 11.93 8.92
CA ARG A 132 10.95 11.54 10.33
C ARG A 132 9.88 10.48 10.65
N TRP A 133 8.74 10.54 9.95
CA TRP A 133 7.66 9.56 10.08
C TRP A 133 8.11 8.12 9.80
N VAL A 134 9.17 7.94 8.99
CA VAL A 134 9.74 6.60 8.71
C VAL A 134 10.48 6.08 9.95
N ASP A 135 11.33 6.90 10.55
CA ASP A 135 12.09 6.51 11.75
C ASP A 135 11.14 6.30 12.94
N ASP A 136 10.15 7.17 13.12
CA ASP A 136 9.13 7.05 14.17
C ASP A 136 8.35 5.72 14.04
N ALA A 137 7.95 5.33 12.84
CA ALA A 137 7.26 4.06 12.61
C ALA A 137 8.16 2.85 12.91
N ILE A 138 9.42 2.86 12.47
CA ILE A 138 10.38 1.78 12.73
C ILE A 138 10.61 1.62 14.24
N ASN A 139 10.78 2.72 14.97
CA ASN A 139 10.94 2.72 16.42
C ASN A 139 9.70 2.15 17.13
N LEU A 140 8.50 2.46 16.67
CA LEU A 140 7.25 1.91 17.22
C LEU A 140 7.15 0.39 16.99
N PHE A 141 7.49 -0.10 15.80
CA PHE A 141 7.54 -1.55 15.54
C PHE A 141 8.59 -2.28 16.39
N GLN A 142 9.71 -1.62 16.69
CA GLN A 142 10.72 -2.19 17.59
C GLN A 142 10.23 -2.23 19.03
N LYS A 143 9.52 -1.20 19.47
CA LYS A 143 8.92 -1.10 20.80
C LYS A 143 7.78 -2.10 21.02
N PHE A 144 7.00 -2.36 19.98
CA PHE A 144 5.83 -3.24 20.02
C PHE A 144 5.97 -4.41 19.01
N PRO A 145 6.70 -5.48 19.33
CA PRO A 145 7.02 -6.55 18.39
C PRO A 145 5.79 -7.27 17.79
N ASN A 146 4.66 -7.28 18.51
CA ASN A 146 3.39 -7.89 18.06
C ASN A 146 2.53 -6.92 17.24
N MET A 147 2.98 -5.69 17.00
CA MET A 147 2.26 -4.75 16.14
C MET A 147 2.42 -5.17 14.69
N VAL A 148 1.30 -5.43 14.02
CA VAL A 148 1.28 -5.83 12.60
C VAL A 148 0.95 -4.67 11.70
N ILE A 149 0.13 -3.72 12.15
CA ILE A 149 -0.34 -2.55 11.41
C ILE A 149 -0.08 -1.29 12.21
N LEU A 150 0.39 -0.26 11.52
CA LEU A 150 0.55 1.08 12.05
C LEU A 150 0.09 2.09 10.99
N GLY A 151 -0.88 2.94 11.30
CA GLY A 151 -1.37 3.96 10.40
C GLY A 151 -0.98 5.36 10.84
N GLY A 152 -0.96 6.31 9.92
CA GLY A 152 -0.54 7.68 10.21
C GLY A 152 -1.54 8.76 9.80
N CYS A 153 -2.56 8.46 9.00
CA CYS A 153 -3.53 9.44 8.57
C CYS A 153 -4.81 9.39 9.41
N GLY A 154 -5.61 8.38 9.31
CA GLY A 154 -6.84 8.23 10.08
C GLY A 154 -6.71 7.13 11.13
N GLY A 155 -7.03 7.45 12.39
CA GLY A 155 -7.22 6.48 13.46
C GLY A 155 -8.68 6.45 13.87
N TYR A 156 -9.27 5.27 14.03
CA TYR A 156 -10.69 5.12 14.27
C TYR A 156 -11.00 4.15 15.38
N THR A 157 -12.06 4.48 16.11
CA THR A 157 -12.89 3.50 16.81
C THR A 157 -13.99 3.04 15.86
N ILE A 158 -14.19 1.74 15.74
CA ILE A 158 -15.30 1.19 14.98
C ILE A 158 -16.51 1.08 15.92
N ASP A 159 -17.61 1.68 15.51
CA ASP A 159 -18.93 1.48 16.13
C ASP A 159 -19.78 0.54 15.28
N PHE A 160 -20.50 -0.37 15.95
CA PHE A 160 -21.43 -1.31 15.32
C PHE A 160 -22.85 -0.79 15.56
N ASP A 161 -23.35 0.00 14.61
CA ASP A 161 -24.61 0.72 14.75
C ASP A 161 -25.86 -0.20 14.62
N ASP A 162 -27.01 0.35 14.92
CA ASP A 162 -28.31 -0.34 14.85
C ASP A 162 -28.83 -0.57 13.42
N LYS A 163 -28.17 0.01 12.42
CA LYS A 163 -28.48 -0.18 10.98
C LYS A 163 -27.74 -1.36 10.36
N GLU A 164 -27.23 -2.25 11.20
CA GLU A 164 -26.47 -3.44 10.77
C GLU A 164 -25.29 -3.10 9.87
N ARG A 165 -24.57 -2.05 10.17
CA ARG A 165 -23.34 -1.63 9.51
C ARG A 165 -22.36 -1.10 10.54
N ILE A 166 -21.09 -0.95 10.12
CA ILE A 166 -20.10 -0.25 10.92
C ILE A 166 -20.10 1.24 10.61
N ALA A 167 -19.77 2.04 11.62
CA ALA A 167 -19.47 3.45 11.50
C ALA A 167 -18.08 3.74 12.09
N ASN A 168 -17.36 4.70 11.51
CA ASN A 168 -16.07 5.14 12.01
C ASN A 168 -16.26 6.33 12.94
N VAL A 169 -15.67 6.24 14.13
CA VAL A 169 -15.53 7.38 15.05
C VAL A 169 -14.08 7.80 15.03
N HIS A 170 -13.81 9.00 14.50
CA HIS A 170 -12.45 9.50 14.37
C HIS A 170 -11.79 9.72 15.74
N LEU A 171 -10.51 9.39 15.83
CA LEU A 171 -9.68 9.75 16.97
C LEU A 171 -9.44 11.27 16.95
N ASP A 172 -9.45 11.89 18.13
CA ASP A 172 -8.95 13.25 18.29
C ASP A 172 -7.41 13.24 18.24
N GLU A 173 -6.88 13.58 17.05
CA GLU A 173 -5.45 13.54 16.75
C GLU A 173 -4.62 14.57 17.51
N GLN A 174 -5.25 15.58 18.12
CA GLN A 174 -4.55 16.65 18.85
C GLN A 174 -4.06 16.20 20.23
N CYS A 175 -4.54 15.08 20.74
CA CYS A 175 -4.32 14.65 22.11
C CYS A 175 -3.21 13.63 22.33
N THR A 176 -2.62 13.03 21.27
CA THR A 176 -1.62 11.97 21.42
C THR A 176 -0.67 11.84 20.24
N ASN A 177 0.54 11.38 20.52
CA ASN A 177 1.52 11.05 19.45
C ASN A 177 1.41 9.60 18.98
N PHE A 178 0.86 8.71 19.80
CA PHE A 178 0.68 7.30 19.50
C PHE A 178 -0.46 6.73 20.33
N LYS A 179 -1.26 5.84 19.73
CA LYS A 179 -2.33 5.09 20.41
C LYS A 179 -2.64 3.80 19.68
N PHE A 180 -3.03 2.76 20.41
CA PHE A 180 -3.67 1.60 19.79
C PHE A 180 -5.13 1.93 19.46
N VAL A 181 -5.59 1.52 18.27
CA VAL A 181 -6.89 1.90 17.72
C VAL A 181 -7.57 0.69 17.10
N HIS A 182 -8.89 0.75 16.90
CA HIS A 182 -9.60 -0.35 16.24
C HIS A 182 -9.17 -0.53 14.81
N CYS A 183 -9.02 0.55 14.05
CA CYS A 183 -8.50 0.52 12.70
C CYS A 183 -7.81 1.83 12.29
N VAL A 184 -7.06 1.77 11.21
CA VAL A 184 -6.39 2.88 10.55
C VAL A 184 -6.66 2.84 9.05
N ASP A 185 -6.61 4.00 8.41
CA ASP A 185 -6.66 4.10 6.95
C ASP A 185 -5.31 3.76 6.31
N ARG A 186 -5.35 3.46 5.03
CA ARG A 186 -4.16 3.53 4.18
C ARG A 186 -3.79 5.00 3.97
N ALA A 187 -2.52 5.28 3.81
CA ALA A 187 -1.99 6.61 3.55
C ALA A 187 -1.41 7.34 4.80
N PRO A 188 -0.30 6.87 5.31
CA PRO A 188 0.33 5.57 5.07
C PRO A 188 -0.24 4.48 5.98
N MET A 189 -0.29 3.26 5.47
CA MET A 189 -0.48 2.08 6.31
C MET A 189 0.79 1.23 6.27
N TRP A 190 1.44 1.12 7.40
CA TRP A 190 2.58 0.25 7.61
C TRP A 190 2.14 -1.15 7.97
N ILE A 191 2.85 -2.13 7.46
CA ILE A 191 2.62 -3.56 7.70
C ILE A 191 3.94 -4.22 8.09
N ASN A 192 3.99 -4.87 9.26
CA ASN A 192 5.04 -5.82 9.57
C ASN A 192 4.83 -7.07 8.72
N LYS A 193 5.61 -7.20 7.65
CA LYS A 193 5.38 -8.22 6.62
C LYS A 193 5.44 -9.64 7.17
N ASN A 194 6.36 -9.93 8.07
CA ASN A 194 6.49 -11.29 8.61
C ASN A 194 5.25 -11.69 9.40
N LEU A 195 4.78 -10.85 10.32
CA LEU A 195 3.55 -11.10 11.08
C LEU A 195 2.33 -11.20 10.16
N PHE A 196 2.24 -10.31 9.17
CA PHE A 196 1.16 -10.33 8.19
C PHE A 196 1.13 -11.64 7.40
N MET A 197 2.27 -12.08 6.87
CA MET A 197 2.34 -13.31 6.07
C MET A 197 2.11 -14.55 6.91
N GLU A 198 2.52 -14.56 8.19
CA GLU A 198 2.36 -15.69 9.10
C GLU A 198 0.93 -15.84 9.63
N LYS A 199 0.30 -14.72 10.03
CA LYS A 199 -0.96 -14.76 10.79
C LYS A 199 -2.18 -14.34 9.98
N LEU A 200 -2.01 -13.44 9.00
CA LEU A 200 -3.11 -12.86 8.24
C LEU A 200 -3.13 -13.32 6.78
N HIS A 201 -1.98 -13.66 6.21
CA HIS A 201 -1.75 -14.21 4.88
C HIS A 201 -2.07 -13.25 3.72
N HIS A 202 -3.16 -12.52 3.77
CA HIS A 202 -3.62 -11.62 2.71
C HIS A 202 -4.65 -10.61 3.24
N ILE A 203 -4.84 -9.52 2.50
CA ILE A 203 -6.01 -8.65 2.62
C ILE A 203 -7.19 -9.41 2.03
N ASP A 204 -8.34 -9.46 2.71
CA ASP A 204 -9.47 -10.29 2.28
C ASP A 204 -9.98 -9.86 0.90
N TYR A 205 -9.81 -10.74 -0.09
CA TYR A 205 -10.25 -10.51 -1.48
C TYR A 205 -11.75 -10.32 -1.63
N SER A 206 -12.53 -10.74 -0.66
CA SER A 206 -13.99 -10.59 -0.70
C SER A 206 -14.45 -9.13 -0.54
N PHE A 207 -13.54 -8.22 -0.19
CA PHE A 207 -13.73 -6.78 -0.16
C PHE A 207 -13.30 -6.07 -1.45
N ALA A 208 -12.79 -6.81 -2.43
CA ALA A 208 -12.45 -6.24 -3.73
C ALA A 208 -13.68 -5.59 -4.40
N PRO A 209 -13.48 -4.56 -5.19
CA PRO A 209 -12.22 -3.96 -5.62
C PRO A 209 -11.58 -3.03 -4.59
N PHE A 210 -12.33 -2.41 -3.66
CA PHE A 210 -11.86 -1.44 -2.67
C PHE A 210 -12.92 -1.19 -1.57
N MET A 211 -12.58 -0.37 -0.56
CA MET A 211 -13.38 0.05 0.60
C MET A 211 -13.55 -1.04 1.67
N GLY A 212 -13.18 -0.70 2.89
CA GLY A 212 -13.41 -1.49 4.09
C GLY A 212 -12.47 -2.67 4.31
N ASP A 213 -11.60 -2.97 3.36
CA ASP A 213 -10.62 -4.03 3.48
C ASP A 213 -9.47 -3.69 4.44
N ASP A 214 -9.17 -2.42 4.65
CA ASP A 214 -8.29 -1.90 5.69
C ASP A 214 -8.92 -2.07 7.09
N GLN A 215 -10.19 -1.73 7.24
CA GLN A 215 -10.94 -1.93 8.48
C GLN A 215 -11.03 -3.41 8.85
N GLU A 216 -11.42 -4.27 7.89
CA GLU A 216 -11.45 -5.72 8.08
C GLU A 216 -10.08 -6.26 8.52
N LEU A 217 -9.03 -5.88 7.83
CA LEU A 217 -7.67 -6.30 8.13
C LEU A 217 -7.26 -5.93 9.56
N CYS A 218 -7.60 -4.73 10.01
CA CYS A 218 -7.34 -4.27 11.38
C CYS A 218 -8.13 -5.08 12.41
N LEU A 219 -9.43 -5.28 12.23
CA LEU A 219 -10.26 -6.05 13.15
C LEU A 219 -9.81 -7.51 13.23
N ARG A 220 -9.47 -8.10 12.08
CA ARG A 220 -8.91 -9.45 12.01
C ARG A 220 -7.56 -9.55 12.70
N SER A 221 -6.74 -8.52 12.64
CA SER A 221 -5.47 -8.47 13.37
C SER A 221 -5.67 -8.57 14.87
N TRP A 222 -6.57 -7.81 15.44
CA TRP A 222 -6.90 -7.87 16.87
C TRP A 222 -7.32 -9.27 17.32
N LEU A 223 -8.21 -9.92 16.58
CA LEU A 223 -8.69 -11.27 16.90
C LEU A 223 -7.62 -12.35 16.71
N ASN A 224 -6.52 -12.07 16.04
CA ASN A 224 -5.35 -12.94 15.92
C ASN A 224 -4.24 -12.60 16.94
N GLY A 225 -4.53 -11.80 17.97
CA GLY A 225 -3.59 -11.43 19.02
C GLY A 225 -2.50 -10.46 18.54
N LEU A 226 -2.75 -9.71 17.48
CA LEU A 226 -1.84 -8.72 16.92
C LEU A 226 -2.33 -7.30 17.25
N LEU A 227 -1.41 -6.36 17.28
CA LEU A 227 -1.69 -4.97 17.63
C LEU A 227 -1.83 -4.10 16.37
N VAL A 228 -2.78 -3.15 16.45
CA VAL A 228 -2.99 -2.09 15.45
C VAL A 228 -2.79 -0.74 16.12
N GLY A 229 -1.81 0.02 15.65
CA GLY A 229 -1.45 1.32 16.18
C GLY A 229 -1.74 2.46 15.21
N TRP A 230 -1.96 3.63 15.78
CA TRP A 230 -1.95 4.92 15.08
C TRP A 230 -0.85 5.80 15.67
N TYR A 231 -0.18 6.57 14.81
CA TYR A 231 0.79 7.58 15.26
C TYR A 231 0.58 8.89 14.49
N ASN A 232 0.96 10.00 15.09
CA ASN A 232 0.85 11.30 14.45
C ASN A 232 1.87 11.39 13.30
N CYS A 233 1.35 11.29 12.07
CA CYS A 233 2.14 11.32 10.85
C CYS A 233 1.71 12.52 9.99
N PRO A 234 2.58 13.49 9.72
CA PRO A 234 2.21 14.74 9.05
C PRO A 234 2.11 14.56 7.52
N PHE A 235 1.24 13.68 7.08
CA PHE A 235 0.92 13.53 5.66
C PHE A 235 -0.05 14.60 5.19
N LYS A 236 0.10 14.98 3.93
CA LYS A 236 -0.77 15.90 3.21
C LYS A 236 -1.25 15.23 1.94
N SER A 237 -2.47 15.53 1.49
CA SER A 237 -2.93 15.12 0.16
C SER A 237 -2.54 16.17 -0.87
N LEU A 238 -1.91 15.73 -1.97
CA LEU A 238 -1.59 16.57 -3.13
C LEU A 238 -2.83 16.89 -3.98
N SER A 239 -3.88 16.09 -3.88
CA SER A 239 -5.15 16.28 -4.58
C SER A 239 -6.28 15.54 -3.88
N ALA A 240 -7.50 16.03 -4.02
CA ALA A 240 -8.68 15.33 -3.52
C ALA A 240 -8.83 13.97 -4.21
N GLY A 241 -8.77 12.89 -3.42
CA GLY A 241 -9.13 11.52 -3.75
C GLY A 241 -8.51 10.90 -5.02
N GLY A 242 -8.61 9.59 -5.15
CA GLY A 242 -8.23 8.86 -6.35
C GLY A 242 -9.14 9.19 -7.53
N MET A 243 -8.58 9.26 -8.73
CA MET A 243 -9.31 9.61 -9.98
C MET A 243 -10.53 8.73 -10.28
N ARG A 244 -10.63 7.57 -9.64
CA ARG A 244 -11.73 6.59 -9.84
C ARG A 244 -12.94 6.85 -8.96
N ILE A 245 -12.80 7.64 -7.90
CA ILE A 245 -13.87 7.98 -6.96
C ILE A 245 -14.91 8.94 -7.56
N TRP A 246 -14.62 9.55 -8.73
CA TRP A 246 -15.54 10.43 -9.43
C TRP A 246 -16.85 9.75 -9.87
N ASN A 247 -16.91 8.43 -9.88
CA ASN A 247 -18.17 7.70 -9.99
C ASN A 247 -18.76 7.48 -8.58
N GLY A 248 -19.28 8.53 -7.98
CA GLY A 248 -19.73 8.55 -6.58
C GLY A 248 -20.75 7.45 -6.21
N SER A 249 -21.62 7.02 -7.15
CA SER A 249 -22.56 5.93 -6.91
C SER A 249 -21.83 4.61 -6.64
N PHE A 250 -20.86 4.24 -7.47
CA PHE A 250 -20.11 2.99 -7.30
C PHE A 250 -19.32 2.96 -5.98
N ALA A 251 -18.64 4.05 -5.63
CA ALA A 251 -17.90 4.12 -4.38
C ALA A 251 -18.81 4.03 -3.15
N ASN A 252 -19.95 4.72 -3.17
CA ASN A 252 -20.92 4.70 -2.07
C ASN A 252 -21.57 3.32 -1.90
N GLU A 253 -21.97 2.69 -3.00
CA GLU A 253 -22.56 1.34 -2.98
C GLU A 253 -21.55 0.32 -2.43
N GLN A 254 -20.31 0.38 -2.88
CA GLN A 254 -19.25 -0.51 -2.42
C GLN A 254 -18.94 -0.29 -0.93
N SER A 255 -18.85 0.96 -0.49
CA SER A 255 -18.63 1.31 0.91
C SER A 255 -19.76 0.77 1.81
N LEU A 256 -21.02 1.01 1.44
CA LEU A 256 -22.17 0.52 2.20
C LEU A 256 -22.23 -1.01 2.24
N LYS A 257 -22.00 -1.66 1.11
CA LYS A 257 -21.94 -3.13 1.01
C LYS A 257 -20.90 -3.70 1.95
N ASN A 258 -19.69 -3.14 1.93
CA ASN A 258 -18.58 -3.63 2.73
C ASN A 258 -18.74 -3.28 4.21
N ALA A 259 -19.31 -2.13 4.55
CA ALA A 259 -19.63 -1.79 5.95
C ALA A 259 -20.64 -2.76 6.58
N LYS A 260 -21.69 -3.16 5.84
CA LYS A 260 -22.63 -4.21 6.27
C LYS A 260 -21.96 -5.56 6.41
N LYS A 261 -21.06 -5.90 5.48
CA LYS A 261 -20.32 -7.16 5.53
C LYS A 261 -19.43 -7.25 6.76
N ILE A 262 -18.68 -6.19 7.09
CA ILE A 262 -17.88 -6.15 8.31
C ILE A 262 -18.76 -6.31 9.55
N TYR A 263 -19.90 -5.64 9.59
CA TYR A 263 -20.86 -5.82 10.68
C TYR A 263 -21.25 -7.30 10.85
N GLN A 264 -21.66 -7.97 9.77
CA GLN A 264 -22.04 -9.38 9.79
C GLN A 264 -20.92 -10.30 10.28
N MET A 265 -19.65 -9.99 9.94
CA MET A 265 -18.49 -10.78 10.34
C MET A 265 -18.09 -10.58 11.80
N TYR A 266 -18.27 -9.36 12.34
CA TYR A 266 -17.63 -8.94 13.58
C TYR A 266 -18.56 -8.46 14.69
N ALA A 267 -19.85 -8.20 14.44
CA ALA A 267 -20.77 -7.65 15.45
C ALA A 267 -20.85 -8.51 16.73
N LEU A 268 -20.85 -9.83 16.61
CA LEU A 268 -20.86 -10.74 17.76
C LEU A 268 -19.52 -10.75 18.54
N LYS A 269 -18.45 -10.23 17.94
CA LYS A 269 -17.11 -10.17 18.53
C LYS A 269 -16.72 -8.75 18.96
N LYS A 270 -17.62 -7.78 18.83
CA LYS A 270 -17.34 -6.37 19.08
C LYS A 270 -16.75 -6.11 20.47
N ASN A 271 -17.35 -6.70 21.51
CA ASN A 271 -16.89 -6.51 22.89
C ASN A 271 -15.48 -7.07 23.08
N GLN A 272 -15.17 -8.25 22.52
CA GLN A 272 -13.82 -8.79 22.54
C GLN A 272 -12.80 -7.85 21.90
N ILE A 273 -13.16 -7.25 20.73
CA ILE A 273 -12.28 -6.28 20.06
C ILE A 273 -12.10 -5.03 20.90
N TYR A 274 -13.16 -4.50 21.51
CA TYR A 274 -13.10 -3.32 22.36
C TYR A 274 -12.21 -3.56 23.60
N ASP A 275 -12.35 -4.71 24.23
CA ASP A 275 -11.53 -5.09 25.39
C ASP A 275 -10.04 -5.21 25.00
N LEU A 276 -9.73 -5.88 23.87
CA LEU A 276 -8.36 -6.01 23.38
C LEU A 276 -7.68 -4.63 23.12
N VAL A 277 -8.39 -3.70 22.49
CA VAL A 277 -7.87 -2.36 22.23
C VAL A 277 -7.74 -1.56 23.52
N SER A 278 -8.72 -1.67 24.44
CA SER A 278 -8.67 -1.02 25.76
C SER A 278 -7.48 -1.51 26.58
N ASP A 279 -7.26 -2.82 26.62
CA ASP A 279 -6.16 -3.44 27.38
C ASP A 279 -4.80 -3.05 26.82
N ALA A 280 -4.65 -2.98 25.49
CA ALA A 280 -3.42 -2.55 24.86
C ALA A 280 -3.04 -1.07 25.19
N ASN A 281 -3.98 -0.25 25.57
CA ASN A 281 -3.78 1.17 25.93
C ASN A 281 -3.58 1.40 27.44
N LYS A 282 -3.67 0.39 28.28
CA LYS A 282 -3.35 0.46 29.73
C LYS A 282 -1.86 0.40 29.98
#